data_48272cc2efb81461763ab92092ebf764
#
_entry.id   48272cc2efb81461763ab92092ebf764
#
_cell.length_a   1.000
_cell.length_b   1.000
_cell.length_c   1.000
_cell.angle_alpha   90.00
_cell.angle_beta   90.00
_cell.angle_gamma   90.00
#
_symmetry.space_group_name_H-M   'P 1'
#
loop_
_entity.id
_entity.type
_entity.pdbx_description
1 polymer ?
#
loop_
_entity_poly.entity_id
_entity_poly.type
_entity_poly.pdbx_seq_one_letter_code
_entity_poly.pdbx_strand_id
1 'polypeptide(L)'
;KYKNVVCVNRNASSGVVDEVVCDGEKIAFMAVEHLIELGHTNIGYIGECHNEARYRGFVEALYDHHLELDPDFVIETNQTEAKGYEAMEKLLAMPDYPTGIYCANDITAVGVLKLLSHRKNIYMPSVIASDDIEQAQFTTPMLTTVHLPKEDMGKFALWLLLDRINNGHKAVTRMELECKLMVRSSCTSAQENGWSDYCI
;
A
#
# COMPACT_ATOMS: atom_id res chain seq x y z
N LYS A 1 -0.82 -26.24 -21.68
CA LYS A 1 -1.17 -26.18 -20.24
C LYS A 1 0.12 -26.44 -19.47
N TYR A 2 0.61 -25.45 -18.72
CA TYR A 2 1.83 -25.59 -17.94
C TYR A 2 1.59 -26.57 -16.78
N LYS A 3 2.55 -27.46 -16.50
CA LYS A 3 2.41 -28.49 -15.47
C LYS A 3 2.94 -28.03 -14.09
N ASN A 4 3.97 -27.18 -14.10
CA ASN A 4 4.62 -26.69 -12.89
C ASN A 4 4.58 -25.15 -12.93
N VAL A 5 3.82 -24.57 -12.03
CA VAL A 5 3.64 -23.10 -11.91
C VAL A 5 3.53 -22.77 -10.43
N VAL A 6 4.18 -21.71 -10.04
CA VAL A 6 4.02 -21.07 -8.71
C VAL A 6 3.66 -19.60 -8.96
N CYS A 7 2.59 -19.13 -8.34
CA CYS A 7 2.21 -17.72 -8.37
C CYS A 7 2.86 -16.98 -7.21
N VAL A 8 3.30 -15.75 -7.46
CA VAL A 8 3.89 -14.88 -6.43
C VAL A 8 3.10 -13.58 -6.34
N ASN A 9 2.69 -13.26 -5.14
CA ASN A 9 2.06 -11.99 -4.76
C ASN A 9 0.79 -11.57 -5.54
N ARG A 10 0.12 -12.50 -6.23
CA ARG A 10 -1.19 -12.25 -6.83
C ARG A 10 -2.13 -13.41 -6.52
N ASN A 11 -3.32 -13.09 -6.07
CA ASN A 11 -4.41 -14.04 -5.87
C ASN A 11 -4.98 -14.55 -7.21
N ALA A 12 -4.09 -14.85 -8.17
CA ALA A 12 -4.50 -15.15 -9.55
C ALA A 12 -4.97 -16.59 -9.75
N SER A 13 -4.69 -17.48 -8.81
CA SER A 13 -4.83 -18.91 -9.07
C SER A 13 -6.03 -19.56 -8.39
N SER A 14 -6.68 -18.89 -7.45
CA SER A 14 -7.87 -19.44 -6.74
C SER A 14 -7.67 -20.88 -6.23
N GLY A 15 -6.46 -21.22 -5.78
CA GLY A 15 -6.16 -22.56 -5.29
C GLY A 15 -5.90 -23.62 -6.38
N VAL A 16 -5.57 -23.21 -7.60
CA VAL A 16 -5.28 -24.13 -8.72
C VAL A 16 -3.80 -24.45 -8.86
N VAL A 17 -2.91 -23.56 -8.41
CA VAL A 17 -1.45 -23.71 -8.41
C VAL A 17 -0.87 -23.28 -7.08
N ASP A 18 0.40 -23.60 -6.84
CA ASP A 18 1.09 -23.15 -5.63
C ASP A 18 1.23 -21.64 -5.62
N GLU A 19 1.17 -21.06 -4.43
CA GLU A 19 1.22 -19.62 -4.23
C GLU A 19 2.17 -19.24 -3.09
N VAL A 20 2.94 -18.18 -3.29
CA VAL A 20 3.64 -17.47 -2.23
C VAL A 20 3.12 -16.03 -2.22
N VAL A 21 2.49 -15.64 -1.14
CA VAL A 21 1.74 -14.39 -1.06
C VAL A 21 2.03 -13.62 0.23
N CYS A 22 1.80 -12.33 0.19
CA CYS A 22 1.49 -11.51 1.35
C CYS A 22 0.00 -11.12 1.29
N ASP A 23 -0.65 -11.11 2.43
CA ASP A 23 -2.08 -10.80 2.50
C ASP A 23 -2.31 -9.30 2.28
N GLY A 24 -2.93 -8.94 1.16
CA GLY A 24 -3.19 -7.54 0.79
C GLY A 24 -4.15 -6.83 1.76
N GLU A 25 -5.10 -7.55 2.36
CA GLU A 25 -6.01 -6.99 3.35
C GLU A 25 -5.24 -6.62 4.63
N LYS A 26 -4.42 -7.54 5.15
CA LYS A 26 -3.57 -7.28 6.33
C LYS A 26 -2.56 -6.15 6.08
N ILE A 27 -1.98 -6.07 4.87
CA ILE A 27 -1.07 -4.99 4.47
C ILE A 27 -1.75 -3.63 4.58
N ALA A 28 -2.93 -3.50 3.99
CA ALA A 28 -3.67 -2.25 4.01
C ALA A 28 -4.17 -1.92 5.42
N PHE A 29 -4.68 -2.91 6.14
CA PHE A 29 -5.12 -2.75 7.52
C PHE A 29 -3.99 -2.18 8.39
N MET A 30 -2.81 -2.78 8.37
CA MET A 30 -1.61 -2.31 9.10
C MET A 30 -1.23 -0.86 8.74
N ALA A 31 -1.30 -0.50 7.46
CA ALA A 31 -0.97 0.84 7.00
C ALA A 31 -1.99 1.87 7.50
N VAL A 32 -3.28 1.56 7.39
CA VAL A 32 -4.37 2.47 7.79
C VAL A 32 -4.46 2.58 9.30
N GLU A 33 -4.29 1.48 10.03
CA GLU A 33 -4.23 1.48 11.50
C GLU A 33 -3.14 2.43 12.01
N HIS A 34 -1.97 2.45 11.38
CA HIS A 34 -0.91 3.40 11.73
C HIS A 34 -1.35 4.87 11.57
N LEU A 35 -2.09 5.21 10.51
CA LEU A 35 -2.65 6.56 10.37
C LEU A 35 -3.66 6.88 11.46
N ILE A 36 -4.51 5.91 11.81
CA ILE A 36 -5.52 6.06 12.88
C ILE A 36 -4.84 6.24 14.24
N GLU A 37 -3.79 5.48 14.54
CA GLU A 37 -2.99 5.63 15.77
C GLU A 37 -2.33 7.01 15.88
N LEU A 38 -1.99 7.64 14.75
CA LEU A 38 -1.50 9.01 14.67
C LEU A 38 -2.62 10.08 14.81
N GLY A 39 -3.87 9.64 14.97
CA GLY A 39 -5.03 10.50 15.18
C GLY A 39 -5.74 10.96 13.92
N HIS A 40 -5.39 10.41 12.75
CA HIS A 40 -6.12 10.71 11.52
C HIS A 40 -7.48 10.01 11.53
N THR A 41 -8.54 10.77 11.34
CA THR A 41 -9.92 10.28 11.20
C THR A 41 -10.47 10.49 9.79
N ASN A 42 -9.81 11.32 9.00
CA ASN A 42 -10.17 11.67 7.64
C ASN A 42 -9.09 11.13 6.71
N ILE A 43 -9.32 9.88 6.21
CA ILE A 43 -8.31 9.10 5.52
C ILE A 43 -8.78 8.78 4.09
N GLY A 44 -7.95 9.11 3.11
CA GLY A 44 -8.18 8.83 1.71
C GLY A 44 -7.44 7.59 1.21
N TYR A 45 -7.91 7.07 0.09
CA TYR A 45 -7.32 5.93 -0.62
C TYR A 45 -6.99 6.30 -2.07
N ILE A 46 -5.81 5.90 -2.54
CA ILE A 46 -5.42 6.03 -3.95
C ILE A 46 -4.90 4.67 -4.45
N GLY A 47 -5.64 4.03 -5.35
CA GLY A 47 -5.26 2.72 -5.88
C GLY A 47 -6.37 2.07 -6.71
N GLU A 48 -6.19 0.80 -7.07
CA GLU A 48 -7.26 0.00 -7.66
C GLU A 48 -8.28 -0.36 -6.58
N CYS A 49 -9.58 -0.27 -6.92
CA CYS A 49 -10.68 -0.60 -5.99
C CYS A 49 -11.34 -1.93 -6.36
N HIS A 50 -11.38 -2.26 -7.64
CA HIS A 50 -12.13 -3.40 -8.13
C HIS A 50 -11.38 -4.72 -7.86
N ASN A 51 -11.97 -5.60 -7.03
CA ASN A 51 -11.40 -6.90 -6.60
C ASN A 51 -10.02 -6.79 -5.91
N GLU A 52 -9.65 -5.61 -5.40
CA GLU A 52 -8.35 -5.37 -4.79
C GLU A 52 -8.39 -5.63 -3.28
N ALA A 53 -7.49 -6.52 -2.81
CA ALA A 53 -7.41 -6.89 -1.40
C ALA A 53 -7.02 -5.70 -0.52
N ARG A 54 -6.12 -4.83 -0.99
CA ARG A 54 -5.68 -3.64 -0.25
C ARG A 54 -6.81 -2.63 -0.06
N TYR A 55 -7.71 -2.51 -1.05
CA TYR A 55 -8.91 -1.68 -0.89
C TYR A 55 -9.86 -2.26 0.18
N ARG A 56 -10.05 -3.58 0.20
CA ARG A 56 -10.87 -4.21 1.24
C ARG A 56 -10.29 -4.02 2.62
N GLY A 57 -8.97 -4.22 2.79
CA GLY A 57 -8.30 -3.99 4.07
C GLY A 57 -8.34 -2.52 4.53
N PHE A 58 -8.29 -1.55 3.59
CA PHE A 58 -8.51 -0.14 3.89
C PHE A 58 -9.92 0.10 4.45
N VAL A 59 -10.96 -0.43 3.79
CA VAL A 59 -12.35 -0.30 4.24
C VAL A 59 -12.57 -1.00 5.58
N GLU A 60 -12.00 -2.20 5.76
CA GLU A 60 -12.07 -2.96 7.00
C GLU A 60 -11.45 -2.19 8.18
N ALA A 61 -10.26 -1.60 7.99
CA ALA A 61 -9.61 -0.82 9.03
C ALA A 61 -10.45 0.41 9.47
N LEU A 62 -11.05 1.12 8.52
CA LEU A 62 -11.95 2.22 8.85
C LEU A 62 -13.17 1.73 9.65
N TYR A 63 -13.77 0.61 9.20
CA TYR A 63 -14.96 0.05 9.84
C TYR A 63 -14.67 -0.40 11.28
N ASP A 64 -13.57 -1.10 11.52
CA ASP A 64 -13.19 -1.61 12.85
C ASP A 64 -12.92 -0.47 13.84
N HIS A 65 -12.41 0.66 13.35
CA HIS A 65 -12.19 1.85 14.15
C HIS A 65 -13.38 2.83 14.15
N HIS A 66 -14.55 2.43 13.63
CA HIS A 66 -15.78 3.24 13.58
C HIS A 66 -15.60 4.57 12.84
N LEU A 67 -14.75 4.60 11.81
CA LEU A 67 -14.56 5.75 10.93
C LEU A 67 -15.44 5.61 9.68
N GLU A 68 -15.97 6.72 9.21
CA GLU A 68 -16.77 6.74 8.00
C GLU A 68 -15.85 6.78 6.76
N LEU A 69 -16.19 5.96 5.78
CA LEU A 69 -15.59 6.03 4.45
C LEU A 69 -16.23 7.19 3.68
N ASP A 70 -15.45 8.21 3.35
CA ASP A 70 -15.87 9.23 2.39
C ASP A 70 -15.55 8.77 0.96
N PRO A 71 -16.56 8.51 0.11
CA PRO A 71 -16.33 8.07 -1.27
C PRO A 71 -15.55 9.08 -2.13
N ASP A 72 -15.63 10.36 -1.81
CA ASP A 72 -14.93 11.42 -2.54
C ASP A 72 -13.42 11.38 -2.29
N PHE A 73 -12.98 10.74 -1.19
CA PHE A 73 -11.57 10.53 -0.86
C PHE A 73 -11.00 9.22 -1.41
N VAL A 74 -11.79 8.46 -2.18
CA VAL A 74 -11.35 7.24 -2.85
C VAL A 74 -11.07 7.54 -4.32
N ILE A 75 -9.81 7.57 -4.70
CA ILE A 75 -9.41 7.82 -6.09
C ILE A 75 -8.91 6.52 -6.73
N GLU A 76 -9.74 5.94 -7.59
CA GLU A 76 -9.35 4.76 -8.35
C GLU A 76 -8.33 5.10 -9.44
N THR A 77 -7.22 4.36 -9.47
CA THR A 77 -6.13 4.57 -10.44
C THR A 77 -5.47 3.27 -10.85
N ASN A 78 -4.72 3.29 -11.96
CA ASN A 78 -3.86 2.19 -12.40
C ASN A 78 -2.46 2.19 -11.73
N GLN A 79 -2.31 2.83 -10.60
CA GLN A 79 -1.17 2.74 -9.68
C GLN A 79 0.20 3.08 -10.30
N THR A 80 0.30 4.18 -11.04
CA THR A 80 1.57 4.74 -11.55
C THR A 80 1.92 6.04 -10.84
N GLU A 81 3.20 6.48 -10.90
CA GLU A 81 3.65 7.76 -10.36
C GLU A 81 2.80 8.93 -10.90
N ALA A 82 2.60 8.99 -12.23
CA ALA A 82 1.80 10.03 -12.85
C ALA A 82 0.35 10.06 -12.34
N LYS A 83 -0.23 8.88 -12.12
CA LYS A 83 -1.60 8.78 -11.61
C LYS A 83 -1.71 9.09 -10.12
N GLY A 84 -0.69 8.81 -9.33
CA GLY A 84 -0.61 9.29 -7.95
C GLY A 84 -0.56 10.82 -7.87
N TYR A 85 0.23 11.46 -8.74
CA TYR A 85 0.29 12.91 -8.87
C TYR A 85 -1.08 13.51 -9.23
N GLU A 86 -1.73 13.02 -10.30
CA GLU A 86 -3.06 13.46 -10.74
C GLU A 86 -4.14 13.24 -9.67
N ALA A 87 -4.08 12.11 -8.95
CA ALA A 87 -5.03 11.80 -7.89
C ALA A 87 -4.91 12.78 -6.72
N MET A 88 -3.70 13.08 -6.29
CA MET A 88 -3.47 14.07 -5.23
C MET A 88 -3.90 15.49 -5.66
N GLU A 89 -3.70 15.84 -6.92
CA GLU A 89 -4.17 17.13 -7.44
C GLU A 89 -5.70 17.24 -7.36
N LYS A 90 -6.43 16.16 -7.63
CA LYS A 90 -7.89 16.12 -7.46
C LYS A 90 -8.31 16.27 -6.00
N LEU A 91 -7.65 15.56 -5.10
CA LEU A 91 -7.95 15.66 -3.66
C LEU A 91 -7.71 17.09 -3.14
N LEU A 92 -6.60 17.72 -3.49
CA LEU A 92 -6.29 19.10 -3.08
C LEU A 92 -7.22 20.16 -3.68
N ALA A 93 -7.96 19.83 -4.72
CA ALA A 93 -8.98 20.74 -5.31
C ALA A 93 -10.29 20.75 -4.52
N MET A 94 -10.47 19.82 -3.57
CA MET A 94 -11.66 19.76 -2.71
C MET A 94 -11.54 20.80 -1.58
N PRO A 95 -12.67 21.35 -1.11
CA PRO A 95 -12.66 22.28 0.04
C PRO A 95 -12.06 21.64 1.30
N ASP A 96 -12.41 20.40 1.55
CA ASP A 96 -11.85 19.54 2.60
C ASP A 96 -11.20 18.34 1.91
N TYR A 97 -9.97 18.02 2.25
CA TYR A 97 -9.24 16.86 1.75
C TYR A 97 -8.68 16.02 2.91
N PRO A 98 -8.39 14.74 2.68
CA PRO A 98 -7.98 13.83 3.74
C PRO A 98 -6.67 14.27 4.41
N THR A 99 -6.59 14.09 5.73
CA THR A 99 -5.38 14.39 6.52
C THR A 99 -4.37 13.24 6.50
N GLY A 100 -4.83 12.02 6.22
CA GLY A 100 -4.02 10.84 5.97
C GLY A 100 -4.37 10.21 4.63
N ILE A 101 -3.40 9.69 3.90
CA ILE A 101 -3.59 9.08 2.59
C ILE A 101 -2.87 7.73 2.55
N TYR A 102 -3.64 6.68 2.28
CA TYR A 102 -3.09 5.37 1.96
C TYR A 102 -3.03 5.17 0.45
N CYS A 103 -1.83 5.03 -0.08
CA CYS A 103 -1.60 4.65 -1.47
C CYS A 103 -1.40 3.13 -1.56
N ALA A 104 -2.12 2.46 -2.45
CA ALA A 104 -2.05 1.01 -2.56
C ALA A 104 -0.64 0.48 -2.86
N ASN A 105 0.22 1.28 -3.50
CA ASN A 105 1.63 0.98 -3.69
C ASN A 105 2.54 2.21 -3.59
N ASP A 106 3.83 1.98 -3.38
CA ASP A 106 4.82 3.05 -3.22
C ASP A 106 5.00 3.92 -4.46
N ILE A 107 4.89 3.36 -5.66
CA ILE A 107 5.03 4.13 -6.91
C ILE A 107 3.95 5.21 -7.01
N THR A 108 2.73 4.90 -6.61
CA THR A 108 1.63 5.88 -6.51
C THR A 108 1.97 6.95 -5.46
N ALA A 109 2.45 6.54 -4.28
CA ALA A 109 2.83 7.45 -3.21
C ALA A 109 3.99 8.39 -3.60
N VAL A 110 4.95 7.92 -4.39
CA VAL A 110 6.01 8.78 -4.96
C VAL A 110 5.39 9.93 -5.77
N GLY A 111 4.38 9.65 -6.58
CA GLY A 111 3.66 10.68 -7.33
C GLY A 111 2.91 11.68 -6.43
N VAL A 112 2.28 11.18 -5.37
CA VAL A 112 1.61 12.00 -4.34
C VAL A 112 2.61 12.93 -3.66
N LEU A 113 3.71 12.39 -3.14
CA LEU A 113 4.76 13.17 -2.46
C LEU A 113 5.38 14.21 -3.39
N LYS A 114 5.59 13.87 -4.65
CA LYS A 114 6.11 14.79 -5.67
C LYS A 114 5.20 16.00 -5.88
N LEU A 115 3.89 15.82 -5.93
CA LEU A 115 2.97 16.94 -5.98
C LEU A 115 3.03 17.78 -4.73
N LEU A 116 2.95 17.14 -3.55
CA LEU A 116 2.91 17.81 -2.26
C LEU A 116 4.17 18.63 -2.02
N SER A 117 5.36 18.14 -2.40
CA SER A 117 6.63 18.88 -2.26
C SER A 117 6.66 20.22 -2.99
N HIS A 118 5.80 20.41 -4.00
CA HIS A 118 5.68 21.67 -4.75
C HIS A 118 4.58 22.59 -4.20
N ARG A 119 3.90 22.21 -3.14
CA ARG A 119 2.83 22.99 -2.51
C ARG A 119 3.33 23.68 -1.26
N LYS A 120 2.88 24.92 -1.04
CA LYS A 120 3.19 25.72 0.15
C LYS A 120 1.90 26.24 0.77
N ASN A 121 1.95 26.48 2.08
CA ASN A 121 0.82 27.06 2.81
C ASN A 121 -0.46 26.21 2.79
N ILE A 122 -0.33 24.88 2.73
CA ILE A 122 -1.42 23.93 2.89
C ILE A 122 -1.11 23.01 4.08
N TYR A 123 -2.13 22.35 4.61
CA TYR A 123 -1.90 21.22 5.48
C TYR A 123 -1.31 20.07 4.66
N MET A 124 -0.20 19.50 5.14
CA MET A 124 0.47 18.37 4.48
C MET A 124 -0.08 17.06 5.02
N PRO A 125 -0.87 16.32 4.25
CA PRO A 125 -1.41 15.04 4.72
C PRO A 125 -0.29 14.02 4.94
N SER A 126 -0.44 13.18 5.94
CA SER A 126 0.39 11.99 6.10
C SER A 126 0.20 11.05 4.91
N VAL A 127 1.30 10.49 4.40
CA VAL A 127 1.26 9.57 3.25
C VAL A 127 1.91 8.25 3.64
N ILE A 128 1.17 7.17 3.49
CA ILE A 128 1.63 5.81 3.72
C ILE A 128 1.32 4.94 2.51
N ALA A 129 2.15 3.93 2.26
CA ALA A 129 1.95 3.03 1.12
C ALA A 129 2.33 1.58 1.43
N SER A 130 2.46 0.77 0.40
CA SER A 130 2.86 -0.63 0.49
C SER A 130 3.84 -0.98 -0.61
N ASP A 131 4.78 -1.85 -0.31
CA ASP A 131 5.77 -2.58 -1.10
C ASP A 131 7.20 -2.38 -0.61
N ASP A 132 7.55 -1.27 0.03
CA ASP A 132 8.92 -0.89 0.45
C ASP A 132 9.91 -1.04 -0.71
N ILE A 133 9.68 -0.28 -1.78
CA ILE A 133 10.60 -0.18 -2.89
C ILE A 133 11.83 0.65 -2.51
N GLU A 134 12.94 0.48 -3.22
CA GLU A 134 14.17 1.22 -2.94
C GLU A 134 13.95 2.74 -2.95
N GLN A 135 13.15 3.24 -3.88
CA GLN A 135 12.83 4.66 -4.02
C GLN A 135 12.15 5.26 -2.77
N ALA A 136 11.43 4.46 -1.98
CA ALA A 136 10.75 4.92 -0.77
C ALA A 136 11.71 5.55 0.26
N GLN A 137 12.98 5.14 0.26
CA GLN A 137 14.03 5.65 1.14
C GLN A 137 14.66 6.96 0.65
N PHE A 138 14.43 7.31 -0.61
CA PHE A 138 15.01 8.50 -1.24
C PHE A 138 13.98 9.60 -1.51
N THR A 139 12.72 9.38 -1.13
CA THR A 139 11.71 10.45 -1.18
C THR A 139 11.96 11.48 -0.09
N THR A 140 11.43 12.68 -0.27
CA THR A 140 11.46 13.75 0.73
C THR A 140 10.02 14.24 0.96
N PRO A 141 9.43 13.92 2.14
CA PRO A 141 9.93 13.08 3.23
C PRO A 141 10.12 11.61 2.82
N MET A 142 10.94 10.85 3.59
CA MET A 142 11.08 9.41 3.36
C MET A 142 9.75 8.69 3.60
N LEU A 143 9.32 7.86 2.64
CA LEU A 143 8.01 7.23 2.64
C LEU A 143 7.89 6.12 3.70
N THR A 144 6.90 6.28 4.58
CA THR A 144 6.41 5.21 5.46
C THR A 144 5.64 4.20 4.61
N THR A 145 5.97 2.93 4.74
CA THR A 145 5.41 1.89 3.86
C THR A 145 5.39 0.53 4.53
N VAL A 146 4.58 -0.39 4.05
CA VAL A 146 4.59 -1.78 4.51
C VAL A 146 5.55 -2.60 3.67
N HIS A 147 6.60 -3.12 4.31
CA HIS A 147 7.62 -3.96 3.68
C HIS A 147 7.08 -5.36 3.38
N LEU A 148 7.24 -5.80 2.14
CA LEU A 148 7.01 -7.16 1.69
C LEU A 148 8.36 -7.91 1.62
N PRO A 149 8.50 -9.12 2.21
CA PRO A 149 9.75 -9.88 2.20
C PRO A 149 10.03 -10.52 0.82
N LYS A 150 10.29 -9.67 -0.19
CA LYS A 150 10.39 -10.06 -1.62
C LYS A 150 11.47 -11.11 -1.87
N GLU A 151 12.59 -11.03 -1.16
CA GLU A 151 13.67 -12.02 -1.29
C GLU A 151 13.22 -13.41 -0.82
N ASP A 152 12.54 -13.48 0.32
CA ASP A 152 12.04 -14.75 0.85
C ASP A 152 10.87 -15.28 0.03
N MET A 153 10.01 -14.40 -0.48
CA MET A 153 8.98 -14.78 -1.45
C MET A 153 9.60 -15.46 -2.68
N GLY A 154 10.68 -14.89 -3.22
CA GLY A 154 11.41 -15.49 -4.35
C GLY A 154 12.04 -16.83 -4.01
N LYS A 155 12.68 -16.97 -2.83
CA LYS A 155 13.28 -18.21 -2.38
C LYS A 155 12.24 -19.32 -2.19
N PHE A 156 11.13 -19.04 -1.53
CA PHE A 156 10.05 -20.00 -1.32
C PHE A 156 9.34 -20.38 -2.62
N ALA A 157 9.13 -19.43 -3.53
CA ALA A 157 8.57 -19.72 -4.83
C ALA A 157 9.47 -20.67 -5.64
N LEU A 158 10.78 -20.41 -5.65
CA LEU A 158 11.73 -21.30 -6.29
C LEU A 158 11.76 -22.68 -5.64
N TRP A 159 11.75 -22.75 -4.31
CA TRP A 159 11.72 -23.99 -3.58
C TRP A 159 10.48 -24.83 -3.93
N LEU A 160 9.28 -24.25 -3.88
CA LEU A 160 8.03 -24.91 -4.27
C LEU A 160 8.08 -25.43 -5.71
N LEU A 161 8.60 -24.61 -6.64
CA LEU A 161 8.69 -24.97 -8.04
C LEU A 161 9.64 -26.15 -8.26
N LEU A 162 10.83 -26.15 -7.67
CA LEU A 162 11.81 -27.22 -7.77
C LEU A 162 11.30 -28.51 -7.14
N ASP A 163 10.66 -28.44 -5.97
CA ASP A 163 10.09 -29.61 -5.31
C ASP A 163 9.02 -30.26 -6.19
N ARG A 164 8.16 -29.45 -6.83
CA ARG A 164 7.14 -29.94 -7.76
C ARG A 164 7.76 -30.59 -9.01
N ILE A 165 8.82 -29.99 -9.57
CA ILE A 165 9.55 -30.55 -10.72
C ILE A 165 10.15 -31.92 -10.38
N ASN A 166 10.67 -32.07 -9.16
CA ASN A 166 11.28 -33.31 -8.67
C ASN A 166 10.26 -34.34 -8.13
N ASN A 167 8.96 -34.16 -8.43
CA ASN A 167 7.87 -35.02 -7.97
C ASN A 167 7.73 -35.10 -6.43
N GLY A 168 8.05 -34.00 -5.71
CA GLY A 168 7.85 -33.87 -4.28
C GLY A 168 6.37 -33.70 -3.90
N HIS A 169 5.99 -32.56 -3.34
CA HIS A 169 4.59 -32.34 -2.94
C HIS A 169 3.63 -32.38 -4.15
N LYS A 170 2.40 -32.83 -3.89
CA LYS A 170 1.35 -32.98 -4.91
C LYS A 170 0.14 -32.11 -4.63
N ALA A 171 -0.12 -31.82 -3.36
CA ALA A 171 -1.17 -30.87 -2.98
C ALA A 171 -0.81 -29.45 -3.39
N VAL A 172 -1.81 -28.64 -3.73
CA VAL A 172 -1.61 -27.21 -3.92
C VAL A 172 -1.26 -26.58 -2.58
N THR A 173 -0.18 -25.82 -2.54
CA THR A 173 0.37 -25.21 -1.34
C THR A 173 0.29 -23.71 -1.43
N ARG A 174 -0.26 -23.05 -0.41
CA ARG A 174 -0.23 -21.61 -0.24
C ARG A 174 0.67 -21.26 0.94
N MET A 175 1.71 -20.46 0.69
CA MET A 175 2.58 -19.89 1.72
C MET A 175 2.26 -18.41 1.85
N GLU A 176 1.84 -17.99 3.03
CA GLU A 176 1.63 -16.60 3.38
C GLU A 176 2.80 -16.11 4.23
N LEU A 177 3.42 -15.00 3.81
CA LEU A 177 4.54 -14.39 4.51
C LEU A 177 4.09 -13.12 5.22
N GLU A 178 4.62 -12.92 6.42
CA GLU A 178 4.35 -11.73 7.22
C GLU A 178 5.03 -10.50 6.63
N CYS A 179 4.30 -9.39 6.63
CA CYS A 179 4.78 -8.06 6.26
C CYS A 179 5.13 -7.24 7.51
N LYS A 180 5.89 -6.15 7.34
CA LYS A 180 6.30 -5.28 8.43
C LYS A 180 6.10 -3.81 8.07
N LEU A 181 5.57 -3.04 9.00
CA LEU A 181 5.51 -1.60 8.85
C LEU A 181 6.91 -0.98 8.99
N MET A 182 7.29 -0.19 7.99
CA MET A 182 8.52 0.60 7.97
C MET A 182 8.18 2.06 8.19
N VAL A 183 8.19 2.48 9.44
CA VAL A 183 7.89 3.86 9.83
C VAL A 183 9.05 4.77 9.43
N ARG A 184 8.74 5.81 8.67
CA ARG A 184 9.69 6.85 8.23
C ARG A 184 9.08 8.24 8.49
N SER A 185 9.39 9.24 7.68
CA SER A 185 9.04 10.63 7.97
C SER A 185 7.82 11.18 7.21
N SER A 186 7.16 10.37 6.38
CA SER A 186 5.98 10.83 5.62
C SER A 186 4.66 10.77 6.39
N CYS A 187 4.68 10.26 7.64
CA CYS A 187 3.52 10.25 8.52
C CYS A 187 3.85 11.02 9.80
N THR A 188 2.90 11.85 10.25
CA THR A 188 2.99 12.65 11.48
C THR A 188 1.64 12.62 12.19
N SER A 189 1.57 13.12 13.43
CA SER A 189 0.29 13.28 14.12
C SER A 189 -0.66 14.16 13.31
N ALA A 190 -1.94 13.82 13.32
CA ALA A 190 -2.99 14.60 12.64
C ALA A 190 -3.09 16.07 13.10
N GLN A 191 -2.57 16.38 14.29
CA GLN A 191 -2.53 17.74 14.83
C GLN A 191 -1.29 18.53 14.38
N GLU A 192 -0.34 17.87 13.74
CA GLU A 192 0.92 18.46 13.30
C GLU A 192 0.96 18.53 11.77
N ASN A 193 1.50 19.63 11.26
CA ASN A 193 1.81 19.74 9.82
C ASN A 193 3.29 19.44 9.60
N GLY A 194 3.73 18.29 10.14
CA GLY A 194 5.10 18.02 10.53
C GLY A 194 6.10 17.89 9.38
N TRP A 195 5.67 17.55 8.18
CA TRP A 195 6.62 17.45 7.08
C TRP A 195 6.57 18.64 6.09
N SER A 196 5.79 19.69 6.41
CA SER A 196 5.78 20.93 5.64
C SER A 196 7.14 21.59 5.51
N ASP A 197 8.03 21.34 6.47
CA ASP A 197 9.42 21.86 6.48
C ASP A 197 10.30 21.24 5.36
N TYR A 198 9.87 20.13 4.78
CA TYR A 198 10.55 19.48 3.65
C TYR A 198 10.13 20.01 2.29
N CYS A 199 9.19 20.97 2.23
CA CYS A 199 8.76 21.59 0.97
C CYS A 199 9.77 22.60 0.46
N ILE A 200 10.11 22.53 -0.82
CA ILE A 200 11.05 23.40 -1.52
C ILE A 200 10.36 24.67 -2.01
#